data_8d3e3344abe9d2fe217229c0fbabf9fd
#
_entry.id   8d3e3344abe9d2fe217229c0fbabf9fd
#
_cell.length_a   1.000
_cell.length_b   1.000
_cell.length_c   1.000
_cell.angle_alpha   90.00
_cell.angle_beta   90.00
_cell.angle_gamma   90.00
#
_symmetry.space_group_name_H-M   'P 1'
#
loop_
_entity.id
_entity.type
_entity.pdbx_description
1 polymer ?
#
loop_
_entity_poly.entity_id
_entity_poly.type
_entity_poly.pdbx_seq_one_letter_code
_entity_poly.pdbx_strand_id
1 'polypeptide(L)'
;MDEIVRRYLVTGKVQGVFFRQSARLEAKRLQIRGLARNLADGSVEVLAQGSIPAVQALHEWLKRGPAQARVDGVQESDAADRKNEIPAGFEVL
;
A
#
# COMPACT_ATOMS: atom_id res chain seq x y z
N MET A 1 -6.32 -14.72 14.61
CA MET A 1 -5.76 -13.38 14.76
C MET A 1 -6.52 -12.42 13.90
N ASP A 2 -6.78 -11.23 14.44
CA ASP A 2 -7.57 -10.26 13.73
C ASP A 2 -6.79 -9.61 12.60
N GLU A 3 -7.44 -9.48 11.47
CA GLU A 3 -6.91 -8.75 10.33
C GLU A 3 -7.65 -7.44 10.19
N ILE A 4 -6.96 -6.45 9.65
CA ILE A 4 -7.56 -5.16 9.30
C ILE A 4 -7.39 -4.91 7.82
N VAL A 5 -8.26 -4.05 7.29
CA VAL A 5 -8.19 -3.58 5.90
C VAL A 5 -8.02 -2.09 5.94
N ARG A 6 -6.95 -1.59 5.32
CA ARG A 6 -6.64 -0.16 5.31
C ARG A 6 -6.40 0.31 3.89
N ARG A 7 -6.72 1.58 3.67
CA ARG A 7 -6.40 2.26 2.42
C ARG A 7 -5.35 3.32 2.71
N TYR A 8 -4.35 3.39 1.86
CA TYR A 8 -3.30 4.42 1.93
C TYR A 8 -3.29 5.19 0.62
N LEU A 9 -3.33 6.51 0.73
CA LEU A 9 -3.15 7.39 -0.41
C LEU A 9 -1.77 8.03 -0.27
N VAL A 10 -0.87 7.68 -1.18
CA VAL A 10 0.52 8.13 -1.13
C VAL A 10 0.73 9.22 -2.16
N THR A 11 1.18 10.39 -1.72
CA THR A 11 1.39 11.55 -2.56
C THR A 11 2.87 11.90 -2.62
N GLY A 12 3.26 12.62 -3.69
CA GLY A 12 4.64 13.02 -3.94
C GLY A 12 5.10 12.51 -5.30
N LYS A 13 6.40 12.31 -5.44
CA LYS A 13 6.96 11.69 -6.65
C LYS A 13 6.98 10.18 -6.42
N VAL A 14 5.85 9.54 -6.74
CA VAL A 14 5.62 8.13 -6.43
C VAL A 14 5.22 7.30 -7.65
N GLN A 15 4.98 7.93 -8.79
CA GLN A 15 4.75 7.20 -10.05
C GLN A 15 6.03 7.24 -10.90
N GLY A 16 6.29 6.17 -11.64
CA GLY A 16 7.47 6.08 -12.50
C GLY A 16 8.78 5.82 -11.76
N VAL A 17 8.72 5.41 -10.49
CA VAL A 17 9.89 5.17 -9.64
C VAL A 17 9.86 3.78 -8.99
N PHE A 18 9.15 2.85 -9.59
CA PHE A 18 8.97 1.48 -9.10
C PHE A 18 8.30 1.38 -7.74
N PHE A 19 7.47 2.38 -7.40
CA PHE A 19 6.83 2.42 -6.07
C PHE A 19 5.92 1.22 -5.86
N ARG A 20 5.03 0.93 -6.83
CA ARG A 20 4.07 -0.17 -6.68
C ARG A 20 4.74 -1.52 -6.59
N GLN A 21 5.79 -1.77 -7.39
CA GLN A 21 6.53 -3.03 -7.34
C GLN A 21 7.27 -3.19 -6.01
N SER A 22 7.87 -2.11 -5.52
CA SER A 22 8.55 -2.13 -4.23
C SER A 22 7.57 -2.37 -3.09
N ALA A 23 6.39 -1.74 -3.15
CA ALA A 23 5.32 -1.96 -2.17
C ALA A 23 4.86 -3.41 -2.17
N ARG A 24 4.75 -4.03 -3.36
CA ARG A 24 4.39 -5.43 -3.49
C ARG A 24 5.40 -6.34 -2.81
N LEU A 25 6.69 -6.09 -3.01
CA LEU A 25 7.74 -6.89 -2.37
C LEU A 25 7.67 -6.78 -0.86
N GLU A 26 7.48 -5.56 -0.35
CA GLU A 26 7.36 -5.35 1.09
C GLU A 26 6.11 -6.01 1.66
N ALA A 27 4.98 -5.88 0.96
CA ALA A 27 3.74 -6.50 1.37
C ALA A 27 3.86 -8.03 1.42
N LYS A 28 4.52 -8.62 0.42
CA LYS A 28 4.74 -10.08 0.40
C LYS A 28 5.59 -10.51 1.58
N ARG A 29 6.66 -9.78 1.89
CA ARG A 29 7.50 -10.07 3.04
C ARG A 29 6.69 -10.04 4.34
N LEU A 30 5.73 -9.14 4.43
CA LEU A 30 4.89 -8.96 5.61
C LEU A 30 3.64 -9.85 5.60
N GLN A 31 3.46 -10.67 4.56
CA GLN A 31 2.28 -11.53 4.39
C GLN A 31 0.97 -10.75 4.32
N ILE A 32 1.02 -9.62 3.60
CA ILE A 32 -0.13 -8.74 3.38
C ILE A 32 -0.72 -9.02 2.01
N ARG A 33 -2.04 -9.11 1.94
CA ARG A 33 -2.80 -9.17 0.69
C ARG A 33 -3.27 -7.77 0.33
N GLY A 34 -3.40 -7.49 -0.95
CA GLY A 34 -3.90 -6.18 -1.36
C GLY A 34 -3.54 -5.84 -2.78
N LEU A 35 -3.51 -4.55 -3.04
CA LEU A 35 -3.17 -4.03 -4.37
C LEU A 35 -2.55 -2.64 -4.25
N ALA A 36 -1.85 -2.26 -5.32
CA ALA A 36 -1.34 -0.91 -5.47
C ALA A 36 -1.63 -0.44 -6.89
N ARG A 37 -2.13 0.78 -7.05
CA ARG A 37 -2.42 1.33 -8.37
C ARG A 37 -2.12 2.82 -8.42
N ASN A 38 -1.73 3.29 -9.61
CA ASN A 38 -1.57 4.70 -9.87
C ASN A 38 -2.94 5.35 -10.06
N LEU A 39 -3.11 6.52 -9.48
CA LEU A 39 -4.31 7.34 -9.71
C LEU A 39 -3.99 8.45 -10.69
N ALA A 40 -5.03 9.03 -11.28
CA ALA A 40 -4.88 10.03 -12.34
C ALA A 40 -4.19 11.30 -11.84
N ASP A 41 -4.28 11.60 -10.55
CA ASP A 41 -3.68 12.80 -9.97
C ASP A 41 -2.20 12.66 -9.64
N GLY A 42 -1.59 11.53 -9.96
CA GLY A 42 -0.17 11.27 -9.69
C GLY A 42 0.09 10.52 -8.40
N SER A 43 -0.93 10.28 -7.59
CA SER A 43 -0.78 9.52 -6.35
C SER A 43 -0.82 8.02 -6.59
N VAL A 44 -0.46 7.26 -5.55
CA VAL A 44 -0.59 5.80 -5.55
C VAL A 44 -1.57 5.42 -4.45
N GLU A 45 -2.55 4.59 -4.80
CA GLU A 45 -3.46 4.01 -3.83
C GLU A 45 -2.99 2.61 -3.47
N VAL A 46 -2.96 2.31 -2.17
CA VAL A 46 -2.64 0.98 -1.67
C VAL A 46 -3.80 0.50 -0.80
N LEU A 47 -4.32 -0.68 -1.13
CA LEU A 47 -5.24 -1.40 -0.23
C LEU A 47 -4.46 -2.54 0.39
N ALA A 48 -4.58 -2.70 1.70
CA ALA A 48 -3.80 -3.69 2.43
C ALA A 48 -4.67 -4.42 3.45
N GLN A 49 -4.59 -5.74 3.45
CA GLN A 49 -5.25 -6.58 4.45
C GLN A 49 -4.23 -7.51 5.07
N GLY A 50 -4.19 -7.53 6.38
CA GLY A 50 -3.28 -8.39 7.12
C GLY A 50 -3.42 -8.16 8.61
N SER A 51 -2.51 -8.75 9.39
CA SER A 51 -2.48 -8.53 10.83
C SER A 51 -2.19 -7.05 11.12
N ILE A 52 -2.60 -6.60 12.29
CA ILE A 52 -2.38 -5.22 12.69
C ILE A 52 -0.88 -4.86 12.65
N PRO A 53 0.03 -5.66 13.24
CA PRO A 53 1.46 -5.31 13.17
C PRO A 53 2.00 -5.27 11.74
N ALA A 54 1.55 -6.18 10.88
CA ALA A 54 2.03 -6.22 9.50
C ALA A 54 1.60 -4.98 8.73
N VAL A 55 0.33 -4.60 8.84
CA VAL A 55 -0.21 -3.43 8.15
C VAL A 55 0.45 -2.15 8.67
N GLN A 56 0.70 -2.06 9.97
CA GLN A 56 1.43 -0.93 10.54
C GLN A 56 2.86 -0.85 9.99
N ALA A 57 3.54 -1.98 9.83
CA ALA A 57 4.88 -2.01 9.26
C ALA A 57 4.87 -1.55 7.80
N LEU A 58 3.87 -1.96 7.03
CA LEU A 58 3.72 -1.48 5.66
C LEU A 58 3.48 0.03 5.63
N HIS A 59 2.63 0.54 6.53
CA HIS A 59 2.38 1.97 6.63
C HIS A 59 3.68 2.76 6.85
N GLU A 60 4.52 2.28 7.76
CA GLU A 60 5.81 2.95 8.01
C GLU A 60 6.71 2.91 6.79
N TRP A 61 6.73 1.78 6.08
CA TRP A 61 7.51 1.66 4.85
C TRP A 61 7.02 2.63 3.77
N LEU A 62 5.68 2.76 3.63
CA LEU A 62 5.10 3.65 2.61
C LEU A 62 5.53 5.10 2.80
N LYS A 63 5.78 5.52 4.04
CA LYS A 63 6.23 6.89 4.32
C LYS A 63 7.61 7.18 3.73
N ARG A 64 8.42 6.16 3.51
CA ARG A 64 9.73 6.30 2.87
C ARG A 64 9.67 5.99 1.39
N GLY A 65 9.05 4.86 1.05
CA GLY A 65 9.06 4.32 -0.28
C GLY A 65 10.44 3.83 -0.72
N PRO A 66 10.59 3.48 -2.01
CA PRO A 66 11.88 3.08 -2.57
C PRO A 66 12.80 4.30 -2.73
N ALA A 67 14.09 4.02 -3.00
CA ALA A 67 15.14 5.04 -2.99
C ALA A 67 14.88 6.20 -3.94
N GLN A 68 14.23 5.97 -5.08
CA GLN A 68 14.00 7.01 -6.08
C GLN A 68 12.70 7.77 -5.86
N ALA A 69 11.90 7.37 -4.89
CA ALA A 69 10.64 8.05 -4.59
C ALA A 69 10.87 9.23 -3.65
N ARG A 70 9.96 10.20 -3.76
CA ARG A 70 9.83 11.26 -2.76
C ARG A 70 8.40 11.22 -2.25
N VAL A 71 8.22 10.81 -1.01
CA VAL A 71 6.90 10.73 -0.41
C VAL A 71 6.62 12.02 0.33
N ASP A 72 5.59 12.75 -0.11
CA ASP A 72 5.17 13.99 0.55
C ASP A 72 4.16 13.73 1.65
N GLY A 73 3.34 12.69 1.51
CA GLY A 73 2.35 12.35 2.53
C GLY A 73 1.75 10.98 2.29
N VAL A 74 1.25 10.39 3.37
CA VAL A 74 0.50 9.13 3.34
C VAL A 74 -0.74 9.33 4.20
N GLN A 75 -1.92 9.24 3.56
CA GLN A 75 -3.19 9.31 4.28
C GLN A 75 -3.72 7.91 4.48
N GLU A 76 -3.95 7.55 5.73
CA GLU A 76 -4.52 6.25 6.09
C GLU A 76 -6.00 6.38 6.36
N SER A 77 -6.79 5.43 5.87
CA SER A 77 -8.20 5.32 6.21
C SER A 77 -8.61 3.87 6.34
N ASP A 78 -9.70 3.63 7.07
CA ASP A 78 -10.28 2.30 7.14
C ASP A 78 -10.87 1.93 5.78
N ALA A 79 -10.70 0.68 5.38
CA ALA A 79 -11.20 0.20 4.10
C ALA A 79 -11.91 -1.15 4.23
N ALA A 80 -12.49 -1.43 5.39
CA ALA A 80 -13.20 -2.69 5.61
C ALA A 80 -14.35 -2.89 4.62
N ASP A 81 -14.96 -1.80 4.16
CA ASP A 81 -16.02 -1.85 3.15
C ASP A 81 -15.53 -2.22 1.76
N ARG A 82 -14.22 -2.23 1.54
CA ARG A 82 -13.60 -2.60 0.26
C ARG A 82 -12.89 -3.95 0.33
N LYS A 83 -13.18 -4.74 1.34
CA LYS A 83 -12.54 -6.04 1.54
C LYS A 83 -12.71 -6.96 0.33
N ASN A 84 -13.83 -6.86 -0.37
CA ASN A 84 -14.10 -7.70 -1.54
C ASN A 84 -13.25 -7.34 -2.75
N GLU A 85 -12.53 -6.22 -2.73
CA GLU A 85 -11.58 -5.86 -3.78
C GLU A 85 -10.20 -6.46 -3.56
N ILE A 86 -9.94 -7.02 -2.39
CA ILE A 86 -8.63 -7.55 -2.02
C ILE A 86 -8.41 -8.91 -2.71
N PRO A 87 -7.36 -9.06 -3.53
CA PRO A 87 -7.05 -10.33 -4.16
C PRO A 87 -6.44 -11.33 -3.19
N ALA A 88 -6.18 -12.55 -3.67
CA ALA A 88 -5.58 -13.60 -2.86
C ALA A 88 -4.10 -13.30 -2.49
N GLY A 89 -3.43 -12.47 -3.28
CA GLY A 89 -2.06 -12.04 -3.02
C GLY A 89 -1.96 -10.53 -3.00
N PHE A 90 -0.82 -9.99 -3.42
CA PHE A 90 -0.67 -8.54 -3.59
C PHE A 90 -0.42 -8.26 -5.06
N GLU A 91 -1.28 -7.44 -5.67
CA GLU A 91 -1.26 -7.16 -7.10
C GLU A 91 -0.87 -5.73 -7.38
N VAL A 92 -0.11 -5.56 -8.47
CA VAL A 92 0.22 -4.25 -9.03
C VAL A 92 -0.70 -4.02 -10.21
N LEU A 93 -1.51 -2.99 -10.15
CA LEU A 93 -2.48 -2.66 -11.19
C LEU A 93 -2.03 -1.51 -12.05
#